data_6a3df8a9e17d4bee4c1636bc7189855d
#
_entry.id   6a3df8a9e17d4bee4c1636bc7189855d
#
_cell.length_a   1.000
_cell.length_b   1.000
_cell.length_c   1.000
_cell.angle_alpha   90.00
_cell.angle_beta   90.00
_cell.angle_gamma   90.00
#
_symmetry.space_group_name_H-M   'P 1'
#
loop_
_entity.id
_entity.type
_entity.pdbx_description
1 polymer ?
#
loop_
_entity_poly.entity_id
_entity_poly.type
_entity_poly.pdbx_seq_one_letter_code
_entity_poly.pdbx_strand_id
1 'polypeptide(L)'
;MIYYIYGNSYRNLADRWQQDVARYIKESDSVFTPSTTLVQNNEMGQWLSQYFAGASLEGVASGLDFMFPANFMWRLYRRLHPGLPDPLPSTKAVLQWKLFNILSDARTRTQFAEASDYLDGGEADETEKEKELRTWQLAVQIAGVFDQYQLYRPQLIRDWQNGRNGPGPEWQARLWRGCTAG
;
A
#
# COMPACT_ATOMS: atom_id res chain seq x y z
N MET A 1 -4.09 28.85 -4.99
CA MET A 1 -2.77 29.40 -5.40
C MET A 1 -1.71 28.43 -4.91
N ILE A 2 -0.67 28.14 -5.70
CA ILE A 2 0.44 27.22 -5.34
C ILE A 2 1.66 28.07 -5.03
N TYR A 3 2.30 27.80 -3.90
CA TYR A 3 3.55 28.45 -3.49
C TYR A 3 4.67 27.43 -3.46
N TYR A 4 5.86 27.84 -3.90
CA TYR A 4 7.09 27.06 -3.81
C TYR A 4 8.01 27.77 -2.83
N ILE A 5 8.43 27.05 -1.77
CA ILE A 5 9.31 27.55 -0.72
C ILE A 5 10.58 26.72 -0.75
N TYR A 6 11.72 27.39 -0.90
CA TYR A 6 13.04 26.76 -0.97
C TYR A 6 13.90 27.18 0.22
N GLY A 7 14.73 26.26 0.68
CA GLY A 7 15.68 26.53 1.75
C GLY A 7 16.67 25.39 1.91
N ASN A 8 17.83 25.70 2.44
CA ASN A 8 18.88 24.74 2.82
C ASN A 8 18.84 24.36 4.31
N SER A 9 17.89 24.93 5.05
CA SER A 9 17.70 24.66 6.48
C SER A 9 16.31 24.06 6.71
N TYR A 10 16.28 22.84 7.22
CA TYR A 10 15.02 22.17 7.60
C TYR A 10 14.25 22.97 8.67
N ARG A 11 14.95 23.63 9.59
CA ARG A 11 14.32 24.44 10.63
C ARG A 11 13.58 25.64 10.03
N ASN A 12 14.20 26.37 9.12
CA ASN A 12 13.56 27.53 8.48
C ASN A 12 12.34 27.12 7.63
N LEU A 13 12.43 25.96 6.99
CA LEU A 13 11.29 25.39 6.24
C LEU A 13 10.16 24.96 7.18
N ALA A 14 10.49 24.39 8.33
CA ALA A 14 9.51 23.99 9.34
C ALA A 14 8.85 25.21 10.01
N ASP A 15 9.60 26.29 10.28
CA ASP A 15 9.05 27.56 10.79
C ASP A 15 8.00 28.10 9.83
N ARG A 16 8.31 28.10 8.55
CA ARG A 16 7.37 28.58 7.52
C ARG A 16 6.15 27.67 7.40
N TRP A 17 6.36 26.36 7.34
CA TRP A 17 5.28 25.38 7.32
C TRP A 17 4.35 25.54 8.52
N GLN A 18 4.90 25.68 9.73
CA GLN A 18 4.12 25.86 10.95
C GLN A 18 3.25 27.11 10.90
N GLN A 19 3.80 28.25 10.44
CA GLN A 19 3.05 29.50 10.29
C GLN A 19 1.89 29.34 9.31
N ASP A 20 2.11 28.69 8.19
CA ASP A 20 1.08 28.47 7.17
C ASP A 20 -0.01 27.50 7.66
N VAL A 21 0.37 26.43 8.37
CA VAL A 21 -0.56 25.47 8.98
C VAL A 21 -1.37 26.12 10.10
N ALA A 22 -0.72 26.86 11.00
CA ALA A 22 -1.41 27.57 12.08
C ALA A 22 -2.41 28.60 11.55
N ARG A 23 -2.05 29.30 10.48
CA ARG A 23 -2.98 30.21 9.78
C ARG A 23 -4.16 29.45 9.18
N TYR A 24 -3.91 28.34 8.47
CA TYR A 24 -4.95 27.52 7.87
C TYR A 24 -5.94 27.00 8.92
N ILE A 25 -5.43 26.47 10.04
CA ILE A 25 -6.27 25.97 11.13
C ILE A 25 -7.14 27.10 11.72
N LYS A 26 -6.55 28.29 11.90
CA LYS A 26 -7.26 29.47 12.44
C LYS A 26 -8.34 29.99 11.50
N GLU A 27 -8.08 29.95 10.19
CA GLU A 27 -9.01 30.45 9.14
C GLU A 27 -10.03 29.38 8.71
N SER A 28 -9.89 28.13 9.19
CA SER A 28 -10.79 27.04 8.84
C SER A 28 -12.17 27.23 9.55
N ASP A 29 -13.24 26.99 8.81
CA ASP A 29 -14.62 27.03 9.34
C ASP A 29 -14.90 25.94 10.37
N SER A 30 -14.04 24.95 10.50
CA SER A 30 -14.20 23.82 11.43
C SER A 30 -12.88 23.41 12.05
N VAL A 31 -12.87 23.36 13.38
CA VAL A 31 -11.73 22.83 14.17
C VAL A 31 -11.45 21.34 13.93
N PHE A 32 -12.40 20.64 13.32
CA PHE A 32 -12.26 19.21 12.98
C PHE A 32 -11.73 18.97 11.55
N THR A 33 -11.48 20.05 10.78
CA THR A 33 -10.88 19.92 9.44
C THR A 33 -9.35 19.97 9.57
N PRO A 34 -8.66 18.81 9.45
CA PRO A 34 -7.21 18.80 9.62
C PRO A 34 -6.48 19.41 8.44
N SER A 35 -5.34 20.04 8.69
CA SER A 35 -4.36 20.38 7.67
C SER A 35 -3.61 19.13 7.22
N THR A 36 -3.72 18.76 5.95
CA THR A 36 -3.01 17.60 5.41
C THR A 36 -1.61 18.00 4.95
N THR A 37 -0.60 17.37 5.53
CA THR A 37 0.81 17.55 5.16
C THR A 37 1.37 16.25 4.58
N LEU A 38 1.94 16.31 3.38
CA LEU A 38 2.57 15.15 2.75
C LEU A 38 4.02 15.04 3.22
N VAL A 39 4.39 13.87 3.73
CA VAL A 39 5.72 13.58 4.27
C VAL A 39 6.33 12.36 3.59
N GLN A 40 7.67 12.28 3.58
CA GLN A 40 8.39 11.18 2.94
C GLN A 40 8.45 9.93 3.82
N ASN A 41 8.43 10.09 5.13
CA ASN A 41 8.50 9.02 6.12
C ASN A 41 7.78 9.41 7.42
N ASN A 42 7.57 8.44 8.31
CA ASN A 42 6.90 8.65 9.59
C ASN A 42 7.70 9.56 10.53
N GLU A 43 9.02 9.45 10.51
CA GLU A 43 9.93 10.22 11.37
C GLU A 43 9.79 11.72 11.10
N MET A 44 9.67 12.10 9.81
CA MET A 44 9.41 13.49 9.43
C MET A 44 8.06 13.97 9.97
N GLY A 45 7.01 13.16 9.89
CA GLY A 45 5.70 13.48 10.44
C GLY A 45 5.75 13.68 11.97
N GLN A 46 6.41 12.77 12.68
CA GLN A 46 6.60 12.87 14.13
C GLN A 46 7.41 14.10 14.53
N TRP A 47 8.51 14.36 13.83
CA TRP A 47 9.34 15.54 14.08
C TRP A 47 8.56 16.84 13.86
N LEU A 48 7.82 16.97 12.76
CA LEU A 48 6.97 18.13 12.49
C LEU A 48 5.87 18.29 13.54
N SER A 49 5.27 17.21 14.01
CA SER A 49 4.27 17.24 15.08
C SER A 49 4.87 17.78 16.39
N GLN A 50 6.04 17.28 16.78
CA GLN A 50 6.76 17.78 17.96
C GLN A 50 7.18 19.23 17.79
N TYR A 51 7.65 19.59 16.58
CA TYR A 51 8.04 20.97 16.27
C TYR A 51 6.86 21.94 16.40
N PHE A 52 5.69 21.56 15.87
CA PHE A 52 4.45 22.33 15.99
C PHE A 52 4.00 22.48 17.43
N ALA A 53 4.02 21.39 18.21
CA ALA A 53 3.67 21.41 19.62
C ALA A 53 4.60 22.31 20.44
N GLY A 54 5.91 22.22 20.21
CA GLY A 54 6.92 23.03 20.92
C GLY A 54 6.80 24.54 20.70
N ALA A 55 6.17 24.95 19.60
CA ALA A 55 5.93 26.35 19.30
C ALA A 55 4.51 26.83 19.66
N SER A 56 3.61 25.94 20.07
CA SER A 56 2.29 26.30 20.59
C SER A 56 2.37 26.64 22.09
N LEU A 57 1.58 27.62 22.51
CA LEU A 57 1.54 28.03 23.93
C LEU A 57 1.08 26.89 24.86
N GLU A 58 0.29 25.95 24.31
CA GLU A 58 -0.30 24.85 25.07
C GLU A 58 0.51 23.55 24.97
N GLY A 59 1.59 23.53 24.18
CA GLY A 59 2.42 22.33 23.98
C GLY A 59 1.71 21.19 23.23
N VAL A 60 0.63 21.49 22.52
CA VAL A 60 -0.21 20.49 21.84
C VAL A 60 -0.17 20.68 20.33
N ALA A 61 -0.02 19.56 19.61
CA ALA A 61 -0.20 19.50 18.16
C ALA A 61 -1.57 18.87 17.84
N SER A 62 -2.49 19.65 17.32
CA SER A 62 -3.81 19.20 16.89
C SER A 62 -4.14 19.72 15.50
N GLY A 63 -5.11 19.10 14.83
CA GLY A 63 -5.51 19.50 13.48
C GLY A 63 -4.47 19.18 12.40
N LEU A 64 -3.55 18.25 12.65
CA LEU A 64 -2.50 17.81 11.72
C LEU A 64 -2.84 16.40 11.18
N ASP A 65 -2.76 16.24 9.87
CA ASP A 65 -2.91 14.97 9.18
C ASP A 65 -1.70 14.71 8.29
N PHE A 66 -0.81 13.81 8.71
CA PHE A 66 0.39 13.46 7.95
C PHE A 66 0.14 12.25 7.08
N MET A 67 0.45 12.37 5.80
CA MET A 67 0.24 11.30 4.81
C MET A 67 1.45 11.11 3.91
N PHE A 68 1.61 9.88 3.42
CA PHE A 68 2.49 9.64 2.29
C PHE A 68 1.82 10.06 0.98
N PRO A 69 2.60 10.52 -0.02
CA PRO A 69 2.06 10.94 -1.31
C PRO A 69 1.17 9.87 -1.96
N ALA A 70 1.55 8.60 -1.89
CA ALA A 70 0.75 7.50 -2.44
C ALA A 70 -0.63 7.38 -1.74
N ASN A 71 -0.67 7.47 -0.41
CA ASN A 71 -1.92 7.41 0.35
C ASN A 71 -2.83 8.61 0.06
N PHE A 72 -2.23 9.80 -0.11
CA PHE A 72 -2.96 10.99 -0.50
C PHE A 72 -3.59 10.84 -1.89
N MET A 73 -2.82 10.34 -2.87
CA MET A 73 -3.32 10.07 -4.20
C MET A 73 -4.47 9.07 -4.20
N TRP A 74 -4.37 8.00 -3.39
CA TRP A 74 -5.45 7.04 -3.22
C TRP A 74 -6.68 7.65 -2.55
N ARG A 75 -6.51 8.50 -1.53
CA ARG A 75 -7.61 9.23 -0.88
C ARG A 75 -8.33 10.14 -1.87
N LEU A 76 -7.59 10.87 -2.69
CA LEU A 76 -8.14 11.71 -3.74
C LEU A 76 -8.89 10.90 -4.80
N TYR A 77 -8.28 9.80 -5.26
CA TYR A 77 -8.88 8.93 -6.28
C TYR A 77 -10.20 8.32 -5.81
N ARG A 78 -10.27 7.84 -4.58
CA ARG A 78 -11.52 7.34 -3.98
C ARG A 78 -12.60 8.40 -3.84
N ARG A 79 -12.18 9.63 -3.55
CA ARG A 79 -13.13 10.76 -3.48
C ARG A 79 -13.78 11.06 -4.82
N LEU A 80 -13.03 10.88 -5.91
CA LEU A 80 -13.53 11.03 -7.28
C LEU A 80 -14.32 9.80 -7.77
N HIS A 81 -14.07 8.64 -7.17
CA HIS A 81 -14.69 7.35 -7.53
C HIS A 81 -15.24 6.64 -6.30
N PRO A 82 -16.39 7.10 -5.74
CA PRO A 82 -16.90 6.58 -4.46
C PRO A 82 -17.36 5.12 -4.50
N GLY A 83 -17.50 4.51 -5.68
CA GLY A 83 -17.85 3.09 -5.85
C GLY A 83 -16.67 2.11 -5.74
N LEU A 84 -15.44 2.60 -5.53
CA LEU A 84 -14.28 1.71 -5.39
C LEU A 84 -14.26 1.00 -4.04
N PRO A 85 -13.99 -0.32 -4.02
CA PRO A 85 -13.86 -1.07 -2.79
C PRO A 85 -12.65 -0.61 -1.96
N ASP A 86 -12.77 -0.75 -0.63
CA ASP A 86 -11.69 -0.47 0.31
C ASP A 86 -11.51 -1.66 1.28
N PRO A 87 -10.42 -2.39 1.24
CA PRO A 87 -9.27 -2.26 0.32
C PRO A 87 -9.57 -2.73 -1.11
N LEU A 88 -8.76 -2.26 -2.08
CA LEU A 88 -8.85 -2.78 -3.45
C LEU A 88 -8.48 -4.26 -3.48
N PRO A 89 -9.18 -5.09 -4.29
CA PRO A 89 -8.90 -6.52 -4.39
C PRO A 89 -7.47 -6.87 -4.83
N SER A 90 -6.78 -5.94 -5.48
CA SER A 90 -5.41 -6.09 -5.97
C SER A 90 -4.34 -5.52 -5.03
N THR A 91 -4.71 -5.02 -3.84
CA THR A 91 -3.69 -4.60 -2.86
C THR A 91 -2.88 -5.79 -2.37
N LYS A 92 -1.59 -5.56 -2.11
CA LYS A 92 -0.66 -6.61 -1.65
C LYS A 92 -1.22 -7.41 -0.47
N ALA A 93 -1.79 -6.74 0.52
CA ALA A 93 -2.35 -7.41 1.70
C ALA A 93 -3.52 -8.33 1.35
N VAL A 94 -4.42 -7.90 0.47
CA VAL A 94 -5.54 -8.74 0.01
C VAL A 94 -5.05 -9.88 -0.86
N LEU A 95 -4.08 -9.63 -1.75
CA LEU A 95 -3.48 -10.66 -2.59
C LEU A 95 -2.81 -11.75 -1.77
N GLN A 96 -2.11 -11.42 -0.69
CA GLN A 96 -1.48 -12.40 0.20
C GLN A 96 -2.49 -13.43 0.71
N TRP A 97 -3.63 -12.98 1.23
CA TRP A 97 -4.67 -13.88 1.74
C TRP A 97 -5.37 -14.67 0.65
N LYS A 98 -5.67 -14.06 -0.50
CA LYS A 98 -6.27 -14.76 -1.64
C LYS A 98 -5.34 -15.84 -2.18
N LEU A 99 -4.05 -15.52 -2.33
CA LEU A 99 -3.03 -16.48 -2.76
C LEU A 99 -2.87 -17.61 -1.75
N PHE A 100 -2.80 -17.29 -0.46
CA PHE A 100 -2.74 -18.31 0.58
C PHE A 100 -3.92 -19.28 0.49
N ASN A 101 -5.15 -18.78 0.35
CA ASN A 101 -6.34 -19.63 0.21
C ASN A 101 -6.28 -20.52 -1.06
N ILE A 102 -5.85 -19.96 -2.20
CA ILE A 102 -5.71 -20.72 -3.45
C ILE A 102 -4.66 -21.82 -3.31
N LEU A 103 -3.52 -21.52 -2.71
CA LEU A 103 -2.40 -22.45 -2.57
C LEU A 103 -2.61 -23.49 -1.47
N SER A 104 -3.42 -23.19 -0.45
CA SER A 104 -3.79 -24.13 0.63
C SER A 104 -4.83 -25.16 0.18
N ASP A 105 -5.68 -24.81 -0.80
CA ASP A 105 -6.64 -25.77 -1.34
C ASP A 105 -5.97 -26.70 -2.36
N ALA A 106 -5.84 -27.98 -2.03
CA ALA A 106 -5.20 -28.99 -2.86
C ALA A 106 -5.81 -29.11 -4.26
N ARG A 107 -7.13 -28.88 -4.40
CA ARG A 107 -7.81 -28.96 -5.69
C ARG A 107 -7.45 -27.79 -6.61
N THR A 108 -7.36 -26.61 -6.05
CA THR A 108 -7.03 -25.38 -6.79
C THR A 108 -5.53 -25.34 -7.08
N ARG A 109 -4.71 -25.78 -6.13
CA ARG A 109 -3.24 -25.81 -6.24
C ARG A 109 -2.75 -26.66 -7.42
N THR A 110 -3.37 -27.79 -7.71
CA THR A 110 -3.00 -28.66 -8.85
C THR A 110 -3.08 -27.96 -10.21
N GLN A 111 -3.76 -26.82 -10.32
CA GLN A 111 -3.79 -26.02 -11.53
C GLN A 111 -2.50 -25.20 -11.76
N PHE A 112 -1.62 -25.16 -10.76
CA PHE A 112 -0.38 -24.39 -10.74
C PHE A 112 0.79 -25.32 -10.41
N ALA A 113 1.23 -26.11 -11.43
CA ALA A 113 2.22 -27.16 -11.24
C ALA A 113 3.49 -26.67 -10.56
N GLU A 114 4.03 -25.53 -10.98
CA GLU A 114 5.26 -24.97 -10.44
C GLU A 114 5.13 -24.59 -8.94
N ALA A 115 3.98 -24.07 -8.55
CA ALA A 115 3.72 -23.77 -7.14
C ALA A 115 3.46 -25.05 -6.34
N SER A 116 2.78 -26.04 -6.93
CA SER A 116 2.55 -27.36 -6.32
C SER A 116 3.86 -28.08 -6.08
N ASP A 117 4.73 -28.17 -7.09
CA ASP A 117 6.03 -28.82 -7.00
C ASP A 117 6.90 -28.21 -5.89
N TYR A 118 6.89 -26.87 -5.75
CA TYR A 118 7.60 -26.19 -4.67
C TYR A 118 7.02 -26.55 -3.29
N LEU A 119 5.70 -26.58 -3.16
CA LEU A 119 5.03 -26.87 -1.89
C LEU A 119 5.11 -28.36 -1.50
N ASP A 120 5.11 -29.26 -2.49
CA ASP A 120 5.19 -30.71 -2.28
C ASP A 120 6.65 -31.21 -2.14
N GLY A 121 7.63 -30.40 -2.55
CA GLY A 121 9.08 -30.70 -2.49
C GLY A 121 9.70 -30.51 -1.10
N GLY A 122 8.90 -30.49 -0.02
CA GLY A 122 9.37 -30.38 1.34
C GLY A 122 10.07 -31.64 1.88
N GLU A 123 10.63 -31.54 3.09
CA GLU A 123 11.24 -32.67 3.77
C GLU A 123 10.18 -33.72 4.14
N ALA A 124 10.56 -35.01 4.12
CA ALA A 124 9.62 -36.12 4.36
C ALA A 124 8.96 -36.05 5.76
N ASP A 125 9.63 -35.44 6.73
CA ASP A 125 9.18 -35.31 8.13
C ASP A 125 8.53 -33.97 8.43
N GLU A 126 8.18 -33.19 7.41
CA GLU A 126 7.59 -31.86 7.58
C GLU A 126 6.20 -31.92 8.23
N THR A 127 6.03 -31.14 9.30
CA THR A 127 4.75 -31.02 10.00
C THR A 127 3.74 -30.20 9.21
N GLU A 128 2.44 -30.36 9.48
CA GLU A 128 1.38 -29.56 8.86
C GLU A 128 1.57 -28.05 9.09
N LYS A 129 2.09 -27.65 10.23
CA LYS A 129 2.41 -26.22 10.52
C LYS A 129 3.53 -25.68 9.65
N GLU A 130 4.54 -26.48 9.36
CA GLU A 130 5.65 -26.09 8.48
C GLU A 130 5.19 -25.97 7.03
N LYS A 131 4.32 -26.88 6.58
CA LYS A 131 3.67 -26.78 5.26
C LYS A 131 2.82 -25.53 5.13
N GLU A 132 2.02 -25.23 6.15
CA GLU A 132 1.20 -24.01 6.19
C GLU A 132 2.08 -22.75 6.16
N LEU A 133 3.15 -22.73 6.94
CA LEU A 133 4.11 -21.63 6.95
C LEU A 133 4.79 -21.45 5.58
N ARG A 134 5.19 -22.54 4.94
CA ARG A 134 5.78 -22.52 3.58
C ARG A 134 4.77 -21.99 2.57
N THR A 135 3.53 -22.42 2.65
CA THR A 135 2.44 -21.92 1.79
C THR A 135 2.23 -20.43 1.97
N TRP A 136 2.21 -19.96 3.22
CA TRP A 136 2.13 -18.53 3.52
C TRP A 136 3.31 -17.73 2.97
N GLN A 137 4.53 -18.24 3.17
CA GLN A 137 5.74 -17.58 2.65
C GLN A 137 5.71 -17.45 1.14
N LEU A 138 5.29 -18.49 0.42
CA LEU A 138 5.14 -18.47 -1.04
C LEU A 138 4.06 -17.44 -1.45
N ALA A 139 2.92 -17.42 -0.77
CA ALA A 139 1.85 -16.45 -1.02
C ALA A 139 2.34 -15.00 -0.84
N VAL A 140 3.12 -14.73 0.21
CA VAL A 140 3.72 -13.40 0.47
C VAL A 140 4.70 -13.00 -0.64
N GLN A 141 5.54 -13.93 -1.10
CA GLN A 141 6.49 -13.68 -2.19
C GLN A 141 5.78 -13.39 -3.50
N ILE A 142 4.81 -14.21 -3.90
CA ILE A 142 4.03 -14.01 -5.13
C ILE A 142 3.25 -12.69 -5.08
N ALA A 143 2.61 -12.37 -3.94
CA ALA A 143 1.93 -11.08 -3.78
C ALA A 143 2.88 -9.89 -3.92
N GLY A 144 4.12 -10.02 -3.43
CA GLY A 144 5.17 -9.00 -3.62
C GLY A 144 5.54 -8.82 -5.10
N VAL A 145 5.66 -9.91 -5.85
CA VAL A 145 5.93 -9.86 -7.30
C VAL A 145 4.76 -9.24 -8.06
N PHE A 146 3.53 -9.61 -7.73
CA PHE A 146 2.34 -9.03 -8.36
C PHE A 146 2.18 -7.54 -8.06
N ASP A 147 2.50 -7.12 -6.84
CA ASP A 147 2.52 -5.71 -6.46
C ASP A 147 3.54 -4.92 -7.31
N GLN A 148 4.75 -5.47 -7.49
CA GLN A 148 5.75 -4.89 -8.38
C GLN A 148 5.29 -4.86 -9.85
N TYR A 149 4.61 -5.90 -10.33
CA TYR A 149 4.10 -5.91 -11.71
C TYR A 149 3.01 -4.85 -11.93
N GLN A 150 2.16 -4.59 -10.95
CA GLN A 150 1.19 -3.50 -11.02
C GLN A 150 1.88 -2.14 -11.22
N LEU A 151 3.03 -1.94 -10.58
CA LEU A 151 3.77 -0.68 -10.62
C LEU A 151 4.67 -0.56 -11.87
N TYR A 152 5.46 -1.61 -12.15
CA TYR A 152 6.50 -1.55 -13.16
C TYR A 152 6.12 -2.19 -14.51
N ARG A 153 5.06 -3.00 -14.55
CA ARG A 153 4.59 -3.71 -15.74
C ARG A 153 3.07 -3.62 -15.90
N PRO A 154 2.47 -2.41 -15.85
CA PRO A 154 1.01 -2.27 -15.89
C PRO A 154 0.37 -2.85 -17.14
N GLN A 155 1.12 -2.89 -18.25
CA GLN A 155 0.64 -3.47 -19.51
C GLN A 155 0.46 -4.99 -19.42
N LEU A 156 1.42 -5.68 -18.74
CA LEU A 156 1.33 -7.12 -18.48
C LEU A 156 0.08 -7.45 -17.64
N ILE A 157 -0.17 -6.67 -16.60
CA ILE A 157 -1.37 -6.84 -15.76
C ILE A 157 -2.66 -6.63 -16.56
N ARG A 158 -2.71 -5.63 -17.43
CA ARG A 158 -3.87 -5.40 -18.32
C ARG A 158 -4.07 -6.55 -19.31
N ASP A 159 -2.99 -7.11 -19.85
CA ASP A 159 -3.08 -8.27 -20.74
C ASP A 159 -3.66 -9.47 -20.00
N TRP A 160 -3.20 -9.74 -18.78
CA TRP A 160 -3.75 -10.81 -17.95
C TRP A 160 -5.23 -10.61 -17.61
N GLN A 161 -5.66 -9.40 -17.29
CA GLN A 161 -7.07 -9.05 -17.04
C GLN A 161 -7.93 -9.24 -18.29
N ASN A 162 -7.37 -9.00 -19.47
CA ASN A 162 -8.04 -9.20 -20.76
C ASN A 162 -7.94 -10.64 -21.30
N GLY A 163 -7.51 -11.61 -20.48
CA GLY A 163 -7.41 -13.02 -20.84
C GLY A 163 -6.17 -13.41 -21.64
N ARG A 164 -5.26 -12.46 -21.92
CA ARG A 164 -3.98 -12.72 -22.60
C ARG A 164 -2.92 -13.07 -21.58
N ASN A 165 -2.05 -14.05 -21.88
CA ASN A 165 -1.01 -14.45 -20.95
C ASN A 165 0.22 -13.54 -20.97
N GLY A 166 0.49 -12.83 -22.09
CA GLY A 166 1.65 -11.96 -22.23
C GLY A 166 3.00 -12.72 -22.23
N PRO A 167 4.12 -12.01 -22.20
CA PRO A 167 5.42 -12.61 -22.01
C PRO A 167 5.60 -13.06 -20.55
N GLY A 168 5.97 -14.32 -20.35
CA GLY A 168 6.24 -14.89 -19.02
C GLY A 168 5.54 -16.23 -18.80
N PRO A 169 5.74 -16.83 -17.62
CA PRO A 169 5.10 -18.11 -17.28
C PRO A 169 3.57 -17.97 -17.24
N GLU A 170 2.90 -18.87 -17.93
CA GLU A 170 1.43 -18.85 -18.07
C GLU A 170 0.70 -19.00 -16.75
N TRP A 171 1.27 -19.76 -15.80
CA TRP A 171 0.71 -19.97 -14.49
C TRP A 171 0.54 -18.66 -13.69
N GLN A 172 1.43 -17.69 -13.87
CA GLN A 172 1.33 -16.39 -13.19
C GLN A 172 0.08 -15.63 -13.65
N ALA A 173 -0.19 -15.63 -14.96
CA ALA A 173 -1.38 -14.99 -15.52
C ALA A 173 -2.67 -15.65 -15.00
N ARG A 174 -2.69 -16.99 -14.95
CA ARG A 174 -3.82 -17.74 -14.40
C ARG A 174 -4.03 -17.46 -12.91
N LEU A 175 -2.95 -17.46 -12.14
CA LEU A 175 -2.99 -17.20 -10.71
C LEU A 175 -3.45 -15.77 -10.41
N TRP A 176 -2.95 -14.78 -11.16
CA TRP A 176 -3.43 -13.41 -11.07
C TRP A 176 -4.93 -13.31 -11.30
N ARG A 177 -5.44 -13.90 -12.39
CA ARG A 177 -6.88 -13.91 -12.68
C ARG A 177 -7.68 -14.59 -11.57
N GLY A 178 -7.19 -15.70 -11.04
CA GLY A 178 -7.84 -16.40 -9.91
C GLY A 178 -7.93 -15.52 -8.65
N CYS A 179 -6.94 -14.68 -8.40
CA CYS A 179 -6.95 -13.75 -7.26
C CYS A 179 -7.84 -12.52 -7.47
N THR A 180 -8.06 -12.11 -8.72
CA THR A 180 -8.77 -10.86 -9.05
C THR A 180 -10.18 -11.06 -9.58
N ALA A 181 -10.56 -12.31 -9.93
CA ALA A 181 -11.93 -12.69 -10.25
C ALA A 181 -12.76 -12.74 -8.96
N GLY A 182 -13.62 -11.74 -8.76
CA GLY A 182 -14.52 -11.65 -7.59
C GLY A 182 -15.10 -10.27 -7.42
#